data_1d0580a83bae4db4cff66cae57edbde4
#
_entry.id   1d0580a83bae4db4cff66cae57edbde4
#
_cell.length_a   1.000
_cell.length_b   1.000
_cell.length_c   1.000
_cell.angle_alpha   90.00
_cell.angle_beta   90.00
_cell.angle_gamma   90.00
#
_symmetry.space_group_name_H-M   'P 1'
#
loop_
_entity.id
_entity.type
_entity.pdbx_description
1 polymer ?
#
loop_
_entity_poly.entity_id
_entity_poly.type
_entity_poly.pdbx_seq_one_letter_code
_entity_poly.pdbx_strand_id
1 'polypeptide(L)'
;MSLKVLDPGPLTTVQDAGRTGYAAKGYRVCGAADSYAYRLGNMLIGNAPGAAVLECTLRGAALQFETDTVFALTGAVSPAALDGVPVPYYAPLYAKAGSTLQMGMASTGLRSYLAVGGGIATLPVLGSRATDLKSFQMALID
;
A
#
# COMPACT_ATOMS: atom_id res chain seq x y z
N MET A 1 -6.83 -8.29 -10.17
CA MET A 1 -5.95 -8.73 -9.06
C MET A 1 -6.69 -8.45 -7.76
N SER A 2 -6.74 -9.37 -6.85
CA SER A 2 -7.40 -9.13 -5.57
C SER A 2 -6.53 -9.54 -4.39
N LEU A 3 -6.68 -8.77 -3.30
CA LEU A 3 -6.03 -8.99 -2.03
C LEU A 3 -7.10 -9.15 -0.96
N LYS A 4 -6.88 -10.08 -0.06
CA LYS A 4 -7.72 -10.24 1.12
C LYS A 4 -6.96 -9.77 2.35
N VAL A 5 -7.47 -8.76 3.03
CA VAL A 5 -6.86 -8.28 4.27
C VAL A 5 -7.27 -9.19 5.41
N LEU A 6 -6.30 -9.85 6.03
CA LEU A 6 -6.54 -10.74 7.18
C LEU A 6 -6.45 -9.96 8.49
N ASP A 7 -5.51 -9.01 8.57
CA ASP A 7 -5.32 -8.12 9.71
C ASP A 7 -4.80 -6.79 9.17
N PRO A 8 -5.57 -5.69 9.28
CA PRO A 8 -5.15 -4.40 8.74
C PRO A 8 -4.05 -3.72 9.57
N GLY A 9 -3.72 -4.23 10.74
CA GLY A 9 -2.83 -3.53 11.65
C GLY A 9 -3.49 -2.29 12.27
N PRO A 10 -2.70 -1.42 12.93
CA PRO A 10 -3.24 -0.21 13.55
C PRO A 10 -3.90 0.74 12.56
N LEU A 11 -3.31 0.90 11.37
CA LEU A 11 -3.88 1.74 10.31
C LEU A 11 -3.26 1.35 8.97
N THR A 12 -4.08 0.83 8.08
CA THR A 12 -3.70 0.54 6.70
C THR A 12 -4.70 1.21 5.77
N THR A 13 -4.20 2.05 4.88
CA THR A 13 -5.01 2.82 3.94
C THR A 13 -4.51 2.66 2.52
N VAL A 14 -5.38 2.95 1.55
CA VAL A 14 -5.00 3.07 0.15
C VAL A 14 -4.50 4.50 -0.08
N GLN A 15 -3.33 4.63 -0.67
CA GLN A 15 -2.75 5.94 -0.99
C GLN A 15 -2.19 5.95 -2.40
N ASP A 16 -2.22 7.12 -3.04
CA ASP A 16 -1.57 7.37 -4.32
C ASP A 16 -0.82 8.72 -4.24
N ALA A 17 -0.65 9.40 -5.37
CA ALA A 17 0.07 10.68 -5.39
C ALA A 17 -0.71 11.83 -4.74
N GLY A 18 -1.97 11.63 -4.42
CA GLY A 18 -2.82 12.62 -3.79
C GLY A 18 -3.89 13.17 -4.71
N ARG A 19 -4.85 13.85 -4.09
CA ARG A 19 -6.01 14.45 -4.76
C ARG A 19 -5.72 15.91 -4.99
N THR A 20 -5.45 16.28 -6.25
CA THR A 20 -5.09 17.65 -6.62
C THR A 20 -6.26 18.36 -7.30
N GLY A 21 -6.27 19.69 -7.25
CA GLY A 21 -7.25 20.51 -7.94
C GLY A 21 -8.54 20.80 -7.17
N TYR A 22 -8.69 20.25 -5.96
CA TYR A 22 -9.94 20.40 -5.19
C TYR A 22 -9.75 21.09 -3.84
N ALA A 23 -8.54 21.61 -3.55
CA ALA A 23 -8.25 22.26 -2.28
C ALA A 23 -9.13 23.48 -2.04
N ALA A 24 -9.43 24.26 -3.09
CA ALA A 24 -10.30 25.43 -3.00
C ALA A 24 -11.73 25.07 -2.60
N LYS A 25 -12.15 23.82 -2.78
CA LYS A 25 -13.47 23.32 -2.37
C LYS A 25 -13.45 22.64 -1.02
N GLY A 26 -12.33 22.71 -0.29
CA GLY A 26 -12.20 22.14 1.04
C GLY A 26 -11.72 20.70 1.09
N TYR A 27 -11.41 20.08 -0.04
CA TYR A 27 -10.89 18.71 -0.07
C TYR A 27 -9.37 18.68 0.09
N ARG A 28 -8.90 17.81 0.96
CA ARG A 28 -7.47 17.68 1.22
C ARG A 28 -6.79 16.89 0.12
N VAL A 29 -5.53 17.23 -0.14
CA VAL A 29 -4.72 16.52 -1.14
C VAL A 29 -4.49 15.07 -0.72
N CYS A 30 -4.17 14.83 0.55
CA CYS A 30 -3.80 13.51 1.07
C CYS A 30 -2.68 12.88 0.24
N GLY A 31 -2.71 11.58 0.01
CA GLY A 31 -1.66 10.86 -0.68
C GLY A 31 -0.65 10.27 0.29
N ALA A 32 0.32 9.52 -0.24
CA ALA A 32 1.33 8.86 0.55
C ALA A 32 2.15 9.85 1.38
N ALA A 33 2.34 9.56 2.67
CA ALA A 33 3.10 10.40 3.59
C ALA A 33 4.58 10.47 3.19
N ASP A 34 5.14 9.35 2.71
CA ASP A 34 6.50 9.28 2.17
C ASP A 34 6.41 9.07 0.65
N SER A 35 6.45 10.17 -0.10
CA SER A 35 6.29 10.12 -1.55
C SER A 35 7.44 9.41 -2.26
N TYR A 36 8.64 9.43 -1.69
CA TYR A 36 9.79 8.73 -2.25
C TYR A 36 9.60 7.21 -2.17
N ALA A 37 9.29 6.70 -0.99
CA ALA A 37 9.06 5.26 -0.78
C ALA A 37 7.88 4.76 -1.62
N TYR A 38 6.81 5.53 -1.69
CA TYR A 38 5.65 5.24 -2.51
C TYR A 38 6.02 5.07 -3.99
N ARG A 39 6.75 6.04 -4.55
CA ARG A 39 7.14 6.00 -5.96
C ARG A 39 8.12 4.87 -6.24
N LEU A 40 9.05 4.63 -5.31
CA LEU A 40 10.05 3.57 -5.45
C LEU A 40 9.38 2.19 -5.51
N GLY A 41 8.38 1.94 -4.69
CA GLY A 41 7.64 0.67 -4.73
C GLY A 41 7.03 0.39 -6.09
N ASN A 42 6.35 1.37 -6.66
CA ASN A 42 5.77 1.25 -8.01
C ASN A 42 6.86 1.06 -9.08
N MET A 43 7.95 1.79 -8.96
CA MET A 43 9.06 1.71 -9.92
C MET A 43 9.70 0.32 -9.93
N LEU A 44 9.91 -0.28 -8.76
CA LEU A 44 10.54 -1.60 -8.63
C LEU A 44 9.80 -2.70 -9.36
N ILE A 45 8.49 -2.58 -9.48
CA ILE A 45 7.65 -3.60 -10.11
C ILE A 45 7.04 -3.16 -11.45
N GLY A 46 7.50 -2.02 -11.97
CA GLY A 46 7.10 -1.55 -13.29
C GLY A 46 5.68 -0.99 -13.37
N ASN A 47 5.10 -0.56 -12.26
CA ASN A 47 3.81 0.10 -12.26
C ASN A 47 3.89 1.52 -12.83
N ALA A 48 2.74 2.05 -13.27
CA ALA A 48 2.60 3.46 -13.58
C ALA A 48 2.92 4.31 -12.33
N PRO A 49 3.56 5.49 -12.47
CA PRO A 49 3.98 6.30 -11.32
C PRO A 49 2.85 6.69 -10.36
N GLY A 50 1.63 6.81 -10.85
CA GLY A 50 0.47 7.19 -10.05
C GLY A 50 -0.34 6.01 -9.49
N ALA A 51 0.12 4.77 -9.64
CA ALA A 51 -0.60 3.60 -9.16
C ALA A 51 -0.76 3.66 -7.64
N ALA A 52 -1.94 3.27 -7.15
CA ALA A 52 -2.20 3.26 -5.71
C ALA A 52 -1.53 2.07 -5.03
N VAL A 53 -1.16 2.28 -3.78
CA VAL A 53 -0.48 1.30 -2.91
C VAL A 53 -1.21 1.21 -1.58
N LEU A 54 -0.86 0.22 -0.77
CA LEU A 54 -1.24 0.20 0.65
C LEU A 54 -0.17 0.92 1.47
N GLU A 55 -0.62 1.82 2.35
CA GLU A 55 0.21 2.50 3.33
C GLU A 55 -0.12 1.97 4.71
N CYS A 56 0.87 1.40 5.41
CA CYS A 56 0.72 0.85 6.75
C CYS A 56 1.44 1.75 7.75
N THR A 57 0.82 1.96 8.91
CA THR A 57 1.38 2.78 10.00
C THR A 57 1.81 1.88 11.14
N LEU A 58 3.06 2.00 11.60
CA LEU A 58 3.70 1.22 12.65
C LEU A 58 3.83 -0.25 12.31
N ARG A 59 2.81 -1.07 12.62
CA ARG A 59 2.76 -2.48 12.27
C ARG A 59 2.06 -2.65 10.93
N GLY A 60 2.65 -3.42 10.04
CA GLY A 60 2.05 -3.69 8.75
C GLY A 60 0.90 -4.69 8.81
N ALA A 61 0.21 -4.81 7.69
CA ALA A 61 -0.93 -5.68 7.55
C ALA A 61 -0.54 -7.14 7.33
N ALA A 62 -1.47 -8.04 7.58
CA ALA A 62 -1.44 -9.41 7.09
C ALA A 62 -2.44 -9.53 5.93
N LEU A 63 -1.98 -10.08 4.81
CA LEU A 63 -2.72 -10.11 3.56
C LEU A 63 -2.61 -11.48 2.91
N GLN A 64 -3.66 -11.86 2.17
CA GLN A 64 -3.58 -13.01 1.29
C GLN A 64 -3.71 -12.56 -0.17
N PHE A 65 -2.78 -12.99 -1.01
CA PHE A 65 -2.86 -12.79 -2.45
C PHE A 65 -3.81 -13.83 -3.04
N GLU A 66 -4.83 -13.37 -3.73
CA GLU A 66 -5.82 -14.30 -4.33
C GLU A 66 -5.44 -14.71 -5.75
N THR A 67 -4.49 -14.02 -6.36
CA THR A 67 -3.92 -14.36 -7.67
C THR A 67 -2.40 -14.23 -7.61
N ASP A 68 -1.72 -14.82 -8.59
CA ASP A 68 -0.27 -14.64 -8.75
C ASP A 68 0.04 -13.15 -8.93
N THR A 69 0.94 -12.63 -8.12
CA THR A 69 1.17 -11.18 -8.03
C THR A 69 2.66 -10.88 -7.86
N VAL A 70 3.14 -9.86 -8.57
CA VAL A 70 4.42 -9.23 -8.25
C VAL A 70 4.17 -8.11 -7.24
N PHE A 71 5.05 -7.96 -6.26
CA PHE A 71 4.91 -6.92 -5.25
C PHE A 71 6.26 -6.43 -4.77
N ALA A 72 6.25 -5.30 -4.08
CA ALA A 72 7.44 -4.75 -3.43
C ALA A 72 7.05 -4.06 -2.13
N LEU A 73 7.97 -4.14 -1.16
CA LEU A 73 7.84 -3.48 0.14
C LEU A 73 8.85 -2.35 0.21
N THR A 74 8.41 -1.17 0.62
CA THR A 74 9.27 0.01 0.78
C THR A 74 8.90 0.78 2.05
N GLY A 75 9.67 1.81 2.36
CA GLY A 75 9.42 2.66 3.52
C GLY A 75 10.12 2.15 4.79
N ALA A 76 9.43 2.25 5.92
CA ALA A 76 9.95 1.81 7.21
C ALA A 76 10.12 0.29 7.21
N VAL A 77 11.34 -0.17 7.35
CA VAL A 77 11.67 -1.60 7.30
C VAL A 77 11.13 -2.31 8.53
N SER A 78 10.46 -3.42 8.32
CA SER A 78 9.98 -4.31 9.37
C SER A 78 10.23 -5.77 8.96
N PRO A 79 10.22 -6.70 9.91
CA PRO A 79 10.25 -8.11 9.54
C PRO A 79 9.02 -8.45 8.70
N ALA A 80 9.23 -9.00 7.52
CA ALA A 80 8.15 -9.43 6.65
C ALA A 80 8.40 -10.86 6.20
N ALA A 81 7.33 -11.63 6.09
CA ALA A 81 7.42 -13.04 5.66
C ALA A 81 6.27 -13.38 4.71
N LEU A 82 6.60 -14.13 3.67
CA LEU A 82 5.63 -14.69 2.73
C LEU A 82 5.53 -16.19 3.03
N ASP A 83 4.37 -16.64 3.47
CA ASP A 83 4.13 -18.03 3.93
C ASP A 83 5.18 -18.49 4.94
N GLY A 84 5.53 -17.60 5.89
CA GLY A 84 6.51 -17.88 6.93
C GLY A 84 7.97 -17.75 6.53
N VAL A 85 8.27 -17.47 5.26
CA VAL A 85 9.65 -17.31 4.76
C VAL A 85 9.96 -15.80 4.71
N PRO A 86 11.03 -15.35 5.39
CA PRO A 86 11.41 -13.93 5.37
C PRO A 86 11.65 -13.43 3.96
N VAL A 87 11.17 -12.22 3.69
CA VAL A 87 11.36 -11.52 2.41
C VAL A 87 11.97 -10.15 2.64
N PRO A 88 12.80 -9.66 1.69
CA PRO A 88 13.46 -8.37 1.83
C PRO A 88 12.52 -7.22 1.43
N TYR A 89 12.85 -6.02 1.92
CA TYR A 89 12.34 -4.76 1.40
C TYR A 89 13.15 -4.32 0.17
N TYR A 90 12.59 -3.43 -0.61
CA TYR A 90 13.26 -2.76 -1.75
C TYR A 90 13.70 -3.71 -2.86
N ALA A 91 12.93 -4.76 -3.08
CA ALA A 91 13.17 -5.69 -4.20
C ALA A 91 11.83 -6.14 -4.79
N PRO A 92 11.78 -6.43 -6.10
CA PRO A 92 10.59 -7.06 -6.66
C PRO A 92 10.48 -8.51 -6.16
N LEU A 93 9.29 -8.88 -5.73
CA LEU A 93 8.99 -10.17 -5.14
C LEU A 93 7.79 -10.79 -5.85
N TYR A 94 7.68 -12.12 -5.80
CA TYR A 94 6.57 -12.85 -6.39
C TYR A 94 5.80 -13.61 -5.33
N ALA A 95 4.48 -13.48 -5.37
CA ALA A 95 3.57 -14.28 -4.56
C ALA A 95 2.68 -15.10 -5.48
N LYS A 96 2.53 -16.40 -5.15
CA LYS A 96 1.54 -17.25 -5.81
C LYS A 96 0.17 -17.05 -5.19
N ALA A 97 -0.86 -17.32 -5.96
CA ALA A 97 -2.25 -17.32 -5.47
C ALA A 97 -2.35 -18.15 -4.18
N GLY A 98 -3.01 -17.61 -3.18
CA GLY A 98 -3.16 -18.24 -1.87
C GLY A 98 -2.04 -17.93 -0.87
N SER A 99 -0.95 -17.29 -1.30
CA SER A 99 0.15 -16.93 -0.39
C SER A 99 -0.28 -15.84 0.58
N THR A 100 0.23 -15.92 1.82
CA THR A 100 -0.03 -14.95 2.88
C THR A 100 1.23 -14.15 3.17
N LEU A 101 1.10 -12.82 3.09
CA LEU A 101 2.15 -11.88 3.49
C LEU A 101 1.85 -11.37 4.88
N GLN A 102 2.81 -11.51 5.79
CA GLN A 102 2.75 -10.94 7.14
C GLN A 102 3.82 -9.87 7.25
N MET A 103 3.40 -8.63 7.44
CA MET A 103 4.31 -7.52 7.73
C MET A 103 4.36 -7.30 9.24
N GLY A 104 5.55 -7.04 9.76
CA GLY A 104 5.74 -6.87 11.20
C GLY A 104 5.75 -5.42 11.65
N MET A 105 6.24 -5.21 12.89
CA MET A 105 6.39 -3.89 13.48
C MET A 105 7.61 -3.19 12.86
N ALA A 106 7.45 -1.94 12.45
CA ALA A 106 8.56 -1.13 11.96
C ALA A 106 9.59 -0.90 13.05
N SER A 107 10.86 -1.14 12.74
CA SER A 107 11.97 -0.92 13.67
C SER A 107 12.47 0.51 13.63
N THR A 108 12.38 1.15 12.45
CA THR A 108 12.72 2.56 12.23
C THR A 108 11.71 3.16 11.28
N GLY A 109 11.37 4.43 11.49
CA GLY A 109 10.36 5.10 10.69
C GLY A 109 8.95 4.69 11.10
N LEU A 110 7.95 5.18 10.38
CA LEU A 110 6.54 5.07 10.75
C LEU A 110 5.71 4.38 9.68
N ARG A 111 5.96 4.68 8.41
CA ARG A 111 5.12 4.26 7.28
C ARG A 111 5.84 3.24 6.42
N SER A 112 5.17 2.12 6.16
CA SER A 112 5.62 1.13 5.18
C SER A 112 4.58 0.99 4.07
N TYR A 113 5.04 0.57 2.90
CA TYR A 113 4.24 0.54 1.68
C TYR A 113 4.29 -0.83 1.04
N LEU A 114 3.14 -1.28 0.56
CA LEU A 114 3.02 -2.46 -0.29
C LEU A 114 2.55 -2.00 -1.67
N ALA A 115 3.41 -2.11 -2.65
CA ALA A 115 3.06 -1.94 -4.06
C ALA A 115 2.79 -3.31 -4.67
N VAL A 116 1.72 -3.41 -5.46
CA VAL A 116 1.33 -4.65 -6.13
C VAL A 116 1.21 -4.41 -7.63
N GLY A 117 1.47 -5.43 -8.42
CA GLY A 117 1.43 -5.34 -9.87
C GLY A 117 0.07 -4.84 -10.37
N GLY A 118 0.09 -3.77 -11.18
CA GLY A 118 -1.11 -3.09 -11.65
C GLY A 118 -1.71 -2.08 -10.69
N GLY A 119 -1.19 -1.98 -9.45
CA GLY A 119 -1.70 -1.06 -8.43
C GLY A 119 -2.96 -1.57 -7.74
N ILE A 120 -3.35 -0.85 -6.68
CA ILE A 120 -4.58 -1.11 -5.94
C ILE A 120 -5.73 -0.45 -6.70
N ALA A 121 -6.78 -1.21 -6.97
CA ALA A 121 -7.86 -0.81 -7.87
C ALA A 121 -9.15 -0.45 -7.14
N THR A 122 -9.08 0.25 -6.02
CA THR A 122 -10.27 0.81 -5.37
C THR A 122 -10.86 1.91 -6.23
N LEU A 123 -12.13 2.25 -5.99
CA LEU A 123 -12.82 3.28 -6.74
C LEU A 123 -12.20 4.65 -6.49
N PRO A 124 -11.76 5.39 -7.54
CA PRO A 124 -11.22 6.73 -7.33
C PRO A 124 -12.33 7.72 -6.98
N VAL A 125 -11.99 8.71 -6.15
CA VAL A 125 -12.84 9.82 -5.78
C VAL A 125 -12.13 11.11 -6.16
N LEU A 126 -12.77 11.95 -6.98
CA LEU A 126 -12.18 13.20 -7.49
C LEU A 126 -10.77 12.97 -8.09
N GLY A 127 -10.62 11.89 -8.83
CA GLY A 127 -9.38 11.56 -9.55
C GLY A 127 -8.30 10.90 -8.72
N SER A 128 -8.56 10.53 -7.46
CA SER A 128 -7.57 9.89 -6.59
C SER A 128 -8.17 8.74 -5.79
N ARG A 129 -7.35 7.73 -5.52
CA ARG A 129 -7.68 6.62 -4.63
C ARG A 129 -7.19 6.85 -3.21
N ALA A 130 -6.57 8.01 -2.92
CA ALA A 130 -6.07 8.34 -1.60
C ALA A 130 -7.19 8.39 -0.56
N THR A 131 -6.93 7.77 0.59
CA THR A 131 -7.85 7.80 1.73
C THR A 131 -7.74 9.14 2.44
N ASP A 132 -8.90 9.75 2.73
CA ASP A 132 -9.02 10.93 3.57
C ASP A 132 -10.03 10.65 4.67
N LEU A 133 -9.52 10.41 5.87
CA LEU A 133 -10.34 10.02 7.01
C LEU A 133 -11.17 11.18 7.59
N LYS A 134 -10.92 12.41 7.16
CA LYS A 134 -11.64 13.60 7.65
C LYS A 134 -12.69 14.11 6.70
N SER A 135 -12.40 14.18 5.41
CA SER A 135 -13.31 14.74 4.42
C SER A 135 -14.34 13.71 3.95
N PHE A 136 -13.95 12.47 3.75
CA PHE A 136 -14.87 11.38 3.45
C PHE A 136 -14.21 10.05 3.78
N GLN A 137 -15.06 9.10 4.14
CA GLN A 137 -14.60 7.77 4.48
C GLN A 137 -14.39 6.96 3.21
N MET A 138 -13.21 6.41 3.07
CA MET A 138 -12.87 5.48 1.99
C MET A 138 -12.82 4.09 2.58
N ALA A 139 -13.35 3.13 1.87
CA ALA A 139 -13.27 1.75 2.31
C ALA A 139 -11.81 1.28 2.35
N LEU A 140 -11.46 0.58 3.41
CA LEU A 140 -10.23 -0.19 3.42
C LEU A 140 -10.41 -1.39 2.48
N ILE A 141 -9.31 -1.91 2.00
CA ILE A 141 -9.35 -3.11 1.16
C ILE A 141 -9.66 -4.32 2.04
N ASP A 142 -10.64 -5.07 1.62
CA ASP A 142 -10.99 -6.35 2.25
C ASP A 142 -10.07 -7.48 1.77
#